data_a3f99a36530924cd94d534a9d6587d0a
#
_entry.id   a3f99a36530924cd94d534a9d6587d0a
#
_cell.length_a   1.000
_cell.length_b   1.000
_cell.length_c   1.000
_cell.angle_alpha   90.00
_cell.angle_beta   90.00
_cell.angle_gamma   90.00
#
_symmetry.space_group_name_H-M   'P 1'
#
loop_
_entity.id
_entity.type
_entity.pdbx_description
1 polymer ?
#
loop_
_entity_poly.entity_id
_entity_poly.type
_entity_poly.pdbx_seq_one_letter_code
_entity_poly.pdbx_strand_id
1 'polypeptide(L)'
;MADLLNFILIMFTLLILARVLMSWVQIDPYHPVAQFIYQATEPFLKPVREVLPPAGGFDFSPIVVLIIAQVIGSIIISGLR
;
A
#
# COMPACT_ATOMS: atom_id res chain seq x y z
N MET A 1 -5.84 21.84 3.41
CA MET A 1 -6.14 20.43 3.75
C MET A 1 -5.96 19.48 2.57
N ALA A 2 -6.50 19.82 1.39
CA ALA A 2 -6.37 18.94 0.24
C ALA A 2 -4.91 18.69 -0.14
N ASP A 3 -4.03 19.68 -0.04
CA ASP A 3 -2.62 19.53 -0.37
C ASP A 3 -1.91 18.57 0.59
N LEU A 4 -2.25 18.65 1.87
CA LEU A 4 -1.69 17.72 2.88
C LEU A 4 -2.18 16.30 2.63
N LEU A 5 -3.47 16.14 2.34
CA LEU A 5 -4.03 14.83 2.03
C LEU A 5 -3.42 14.23 0.76
N ASN A 6 -3.20 15.08 -0.27
CA ASN A 6 -2.52 14.64 -1.48
C ASN A 6 -1.10 14.14 -1.18
N PHE A 7 -0.37 14.88 -0.36
CA PHE A 7 0.98 14.50 0.02
C PHE A 7 0.98 13.14 0.73
N ILE A 8 0.08 12.97 1.71
CA ILE A 8 -0.04 11.72 2.45
C ILE A 8 -0.39 10.57 1.52
N LEU A 9 -1.33 10.80 0.60
CA LEU A 9 -1.75 9.78 -0.36
C LEU A 9 -0.61 9.37 -1.29
N ILE A 10 0.18 10.34 -1.75
CA ILE A 10 1.34 10.06 -2.59
C ILE A 10 2.39 9.25 -1.83
N MET A 11 2.69 9.64 -0.59
CA MET A 11 3.64 8.91 0.24
C MET A 11 3.17 7.49 0.50
N PHE A 12 1.89 7.31 0.81
CA PHE A 12 1.29 6.00 1.00
C PHE A 12 1.39 5.15 -0.26
N THR A 13 1.06 5.75 -1.41
CA THR A 13 1.13 5.06 -2.70
C THR A 13 2.56 4.59 -3.00
N LEU A 14 3.55 5.47 -2.79
CA LEU A 14 4.94 5.11 -3.01
C LEU A 14 5.40 3.99 -2.08
N LEU A 15 4.95 4.02 -0.84
CA LEU A 15 5.29 2.99 0.14
C LEU A 15 4.74 1.62 -0.30
N ILE A 16 3.49 1.58 -0.74
CA ILE A 16 2.86 0.34 -1.21
C ILE A 16 3.54 -0.16 -2.50
N LEU A 17 3.88 0.76 -3.41
CA LEU A 17 4.62 0.39 -4.63
C LEU A 17 5.99 -0.19 -4.30
N ALA A 18 6.68 0.37 -3.32
CA ALA A 18 7.96 -0.17 -2.86
C ALA A 18 7.77 -1.60 -2.34
N ARG A 19 6.68 -1.85 -1.60
CA ARG A 19 6.37 -3.19 -1.11
C ARG A 19 6.15 -4.17 -2.27
N VAL A 20 5.44 -3.76 -3.33
CA VAL A 20 5.21 -4.59 -4.51
C VAL A 20 6.53 -4.90 -5.21
N LEU A 21 7.37 -3.89 -5.40
CA LEU A 21 8.67 -4.08 -6.04
C LEU A 21 9.55 -5.03 -5.23
N MET A 22 9.49 -4.95 -3.91
CA MET A 22 10.25 -5.85 -3.04
C MET A 22 9.82 -7.31 -3.21
N SER A 23 8.57 -7.55 -3.57
CA SER A 23 8.10 -8.92 -3.80
C SER A 23 8.59 -9.49 -5.12
N TRP A 24 8.92 -8.63 -6.07
CA TRP A 24 9.44 -9.05 -7.39
C TRP A 24 10.96 -9.15 -7.38
N VAL A 25 11.63 -8.27 -6.64
CA VAL A 25 13.08 -8.27 -6.50
C VAL A 25 13.39 -8.96 -5.19
N GLN A 26 14.27 -9.97 -5.23
CA GLN A 26 14.63 -10.71 -4.02
C GLN A 26 15.56 -9.85 -3.16
N ILE A 27 14.95 -8.99 -2.36
CA ILE A 27 15.68 -8.16 -1.39
C ILE A 27 15.79 -8.94 -0.09
N ASP A 28 16.95 -8.82 0.56
CA ASP A 28 17.19 -9.44 1.86
C ASP A 28 16.11 -8.97 2.85
N PRO A 29 15.28 -9.89 3.39
CA PRO A 29 14.21 -9.50 4.33
C PRO A 29 14.75 -8.93 5.65
N TYR A 30 16.03 -9.14 5.96
CA TYR A 30 16.64 -8.61 7.16
C TYR A 30 17.24 -7.22 6.95
N HIS A 31 17.20 -6.70 5.72
CA HIS A 31 17.65 -5.34 5.47
C HIS A 31 16.77 -4.34 6.21
N PRO A 32 17.33 -3.34 6.91
CA PRO A 32 16.54 -2.41 7.71
C PRO A 32 15.45 -1.67 6.91
N VAL A 33 15.74 -1.30 5.67
CA VAL A 33 14.76 -0.62 4.81
C VAL A 33 13.61 -1.57 4.46
N ALA A 34 13.93 -2.83 4.16
CA ALA A 34 12.91 -3.83 3.87
C ALA A 34 12.01 -4.06 5.07
N GLN A 35 12.58 -4.20 6.25
CA GLN A 35 11.81 -4.37 7.47
C GLN A 35 10.91 -3.18 7.74
N PHE A 36 11.40 -1.97 7.52
CA PHE A 36 10.60 -0.76 7.70
C PHE A 36 9.39 -0.77 6.76
N ILE A 37 9.61 -1.08 5.49
CA ILE A 37 8.53 -1.11 4.49
C ILE A 37 7.49 -2.18 4.86
N TYR A 38 7.95 -3.38 5.26
CA TYR A 38 7.04 -4.44 5.68
C TYR A 38 6.21 -4.01 6.89
N GLN A 39 6.83 -3.47 7.92
CA GLN A 39 6.15 -3.06 9.13
C GLN A 39 5.18 -1.91 8.88
N ALA A 40 5.53 -0.99 8.01
CA ALA A 40 4.68 0.15 7.69
C ALA A 40 3.46 -0.23 6.84
N THR A 41 3.59 -1.27 6.00
CA THR A 41 2.52 -1.66 5.09
C THR A 41 1.63 -2.78 5.61
N GLU A 42 2.12 -3.64 6.49
CA GLU A 42 1.35 -4.79 6.99
C GLU A 42 0.01 -4.42 7.63
N PRO A 43 -0.11 -3.35 8.45
CA PRO A 43 -1.40 -3.00 9.03
C PRO A 43 -2.49 -2.77 7.99
N PHE A 44 -2.11 -2.39 6.78
CA PHE A 44 -3.06 -2.14 5.69
C PHE A 44 -3.25 -3.37 4.81
N LEU A 45 -2.19 -4.13 4.60
CA LEU A 45 -2.23 -5.29 3.69
C LEU A 45 -2.81 -6.54 4.34
N LYS A 46 -2.55 -6.74 5.62
CA LYS A 46 -2.95 -7.96 6.30
C LYS A 46 -4.47 -8.19 6.30
N PRO A 47 -5.31 -7.20 6.68
CA PRO A 47 -6.76 -7.40 6.64
C PRO A 47 -7.27 -7.72 5.24
N VAL A 48 -6.70 -7.08 4.22
CA VAL A 48 -7.11 -7.30 2.83
C VAL A 48 -6.71 -8.71 2.40
N ARG A 49 -5.51 -9.13 2.76
CA ARG A 49 -5.01 -10.48 2.43
C ARG A 49 -5.89 -11.57 3.03
N GLU A 50 -6.41 -11.34 4.24
CA GLU A 50 -7.26 -12.32 4.92
C GLU A 50 -8.62 -12.48 4.25
N VAL A 51 -9.09 -11.43 3.56
CA VAL A 51 -10.38 -11.43 2.86
C VAL A 51 -10.25 -12.00 1.45
N LEU A 52 -9.11 -11.75 0.79
CA LEU A 52 -8.92 -12.19 -0.59
C LEU A 52 -8.62 -13.68 -0.66
N PRO A 53 -9.21 -14.40 -1.64
CA PRO A 53 -8.87 -15.80 -1.85
C PRO A 53 -7.44 -15.95 -2.41
N PRO A 54 -6.79 -17.08 -2.18
CA PRO A 54 -5.47 -17.35 -2.77
C PRO A 54 -5.56 -17.31 -4.30
N ALA A 55 -4.58 -16.69 -4.93
CA ALA A 55 -4.59 -16.48 -6.39
C ALA A 55 -3.29 -16.98 -7.00
N GLY A 56 -3.07 -18.27 -6.95
CA GLY A 56 -1.96 -18.91 -7.63
C GLY A 56 -0.58 -18.49 -7.16
N GLY A 57 -0.45 -18.08 -5.89
CA GLY A 57 0.82 -17.66 -5.33
C GLY A 57 1.11 -16.18 -5.48
N PHE A 58 0.22 -15.43 -6.16
CA PHE A 58 0.37 -13.99 -6.29
C PHE A 58 -0.36 -13.29 -5.16
N ASP A 59 0.27 -12.26 -4.62
CA ASP A 59 -0.33 -11.40 -3.60
C ASP A 59 -0.90 -10.17 -4.28
N PHE A 60 -2.22 -10.10 -4.37
CA PHE A 60 -2.92 -8.96 -4.95
C PHE A 60 -3.32 -7.92 -3.92
N SER A 61 -3.02 -8.15 -2.63
CA SER A 61 -3.38 -7.23 -1.55
C SER A 61 -2.86 -5.81 -1.78
N PRO A 62 -1.60 -5.61 -2.20
CA PRO A 62 -1.10 -4.24 -2.45
C PRO A 62 -1.92 -3.50 -3.50
N ILE A 63 -2.31 -4.18 -4.57
CA ILE A 63 -3.09 -3.56 -5.65
C ILE A 63 -4.47 -3.15 -5.14
N VAL A 64 -5.13 -4.04 -4.37
CA VAL A 64 -6.44 -3.75 -3.80
C VAL A 64 -6.36 -2.58 -2.83
N VAL A 65 -5.35 -2.54 -1.97
CA VAL A 65 -5.13 -1.44 -1.03
C VAL A 65 -4.92 -0.13 -1.76
N LEU A 66 -4.14 -0.14 -2.86
CA LEU A 66 -3.93 1.07 -3.66
C LEU A 66 -5.22 1.58 -4.27
N ILE A 67 -6.03 0.69 -4.83
CA ILE A 67 -7.30 1.07 -5.43
C ILE A 67 -8.22 1.68 -4.37
N ILE A 68 -8.35 1.04 -3.22
CA ILE A 68 -9.17 1.54 -2.12
C ILE A 68 -8.67 2.91 -1.66
N ALA A 69 -7.36 3.06 -1.47
CA ALA A 69 -6.77 4.31 -1.03
C ALA A 69 -7.03 5.43 -2.03
N GLN A 70 -6.88 5.16 -3.33
CA GLN A 70 -7.12 6.17 -4.36
C GLN A 70 -8.59 6.58 -4.41
N VAL A 71 -9.51 5.65 -4.28
CA VAL A 71 -10.95 5.94 -4.29
C VAL A 71 -11.33 6.76 -3.07
N ILE A 72 -10.93 6.33 -1.87
CA ILE A 72 -11.23 7.03 -0.62
C ILE A 72 -10.60 8.41 -0.63
N GLY A 73 -9.32 8.50 -1.01
CA GLY A 73 -8.61 9.77 -1.07
C GLY A 73 -9.26 10.75 -2.03
N SER A 74 -9.69 10.25 -3.19
CA SER A 74 -10.37 11.07 -4.20
C SER A 74 -11.69 11.63 -3.67
N ILE A 75 -12.47 10.82 -2.97
CA ILE A 75 -13.74 11.24 -2.37
C ILE A 75 -13.49 12.31 -1.31
N ILE A 76 -12.53 12.10 -0.44
CA ILE A 76 -12.21 13.05 0.64
C ILE A 76 -11.72 14.37 0.06
N ILE A 77 -10.81 14.33 -0.91
CA ILE A 77 -10.25 15.53 -1.52
C ILE A 77 -11.34 16.31 -2.25
N SER A 78 -12.23 15.64 -2.95
CA SER A 78 -13.36 16.28 -3.61
C SER A 78 -14.29 16.97 -2.61
N GLY A 79 -14.49 16.35 -1.45
CA GLY A 79 -15.32 16.96 -0.39
C GLY A 79 -14.69 18.16 0.28
N LEU A 80 -13.37 18.34 0.14
CA LEU A 80 -12.64 19.45 0.75
C LEU A 80 -12.50 20.66 -0.18
N ARG A 81 -12.89 20.53 -1.43
CA ARG A 81 -12.81 21.62 -2.40
C ARG A 81 -14.00 22.56 -2.30
#